data_d24fd523c4e67273c683222093e46c80
#
_entry.id   d24fd523c4e67273c683222093e46c80
#
_cell.length_a   1.000
_cell.length_b   1.000
_cell.length_c   1.000
_cell.angle_alpha   90.00
_cell.angle_beta   90.00
_cell.angle_gamma   90.00
#
_symmetry.space_group_name_H-M   'P 1'
#
loop_
_entity.id
_entity.type
_entity.pdbx_description
1 polymer ?
#
loop_
_entity_poly.entity_id
_entity_poly.type
_entity_poly.pdbx_seq_one_letter_code
_entity_poly.pdbx_strand_id
1 'polypeptide(L)'
;MKTILLKVTLMLMMLAFGTSVLNAQDFTYGDLEYSVNYDDVTVTVTGHVDGYDASGTLNIPTVAYYNGNGYTVTMIDDYAFNYCRGLTGTLVIPNTIEEIGDDAFSHCGFTGVVTIPASVEWIGYTPFYNCNGIEGFVVDPNNEDYDSRDNCNAIIQKYGNQLIMGCKNSTIPNTVTSIAEDAFNHCTDLTSITIPSSVTFIGGYSFWFTGLTSITIPSSVGLIGVNPFGGCAALTEIVVESGNPVYDSRNGCNAIIKTDWNEIITGCQNTVIPNDVSRIGDNAFYFCSTLSGELVIPEQITSIGEYAFEGCTGLTGSLVIPNSVNQLGESAFANCTGFDGTLTLSESLPNIQNWTFEGCQGFTGSLVIPNSVRTIGSSAFEDCRGFDGSLTLPERLASVGNFAFASCSGFKDAIILSETPPALGDYPFGGFGCNTLMVPCGCVPAYENSDWIDQFTNIFHDCVAVEETANSSMYVYPNPTHGRVTIEAANMCHIGIYNLLGEKLFESVASGDVFNYDFSGFENGLYLIRIETKNDILTKFVTVM
;
A
#
# COMPACT_ATOMS: atom_id res chain seq x y z
N MET A 1 41.50 8.46 3.58
CA MET A 1 41.45 9.76 4.33
C MET A 1 42.25 10.89 3.68
N LYS A 2 43.47 10.69 3.14
CA LYS A 2 44.21 11.75 2.43
C LYS A 2 43.60 12.10 1.06
N THR A 3 43.10 11.13 0.32
CA THR A 3 42.51 11.30 -1.02
C THR A 3 41.13 11.99 -0.94
N ILE A 4 40.32 11.68 0.07
CA ILE A 4 39.03 12.34 0.31
C ILE A 4 39.22 13.81 0.70
N LEU A 5 40.23 14.10 1.51
CA LEU A 5 40.54 15.49 1.89
C LEU A 5 41.03 16.33 0.70
N LEU A 6 41.71 15.72 -0.27
CA LEU A 6 42.18 16.40 -1.48
C LEU A 6 41.01 16.70 -2.43
N LYS A 7 40.08 15.74 -2.61
CA LYS A 7 38.85 15.93 -3.43
C LYS A 7 37.93 17.04 -2.85
N VAL A 8 37.76 17.12 -1.53
CA VAL A 8 36.98 18.17 -0.86
C VAL A 8 37.65 19.55 -0.95
N THR A 9 38.99 19.62 -0.91
CA THR A 9 39.73 20.89 -1.03
C THR A 9 39.69 21.42 -2.47
N LEU A 10 39.73 20.55 -3.49
CA LEU A 10 39.57 20.92 -4.89
C LEU A 10 38.15 21.45 -5.17
N MET A 11 37.11 20.81 -4.60
CA MET A 11 35.71 21.23 -4.76
C MET A 11 35.41 22.61 -4.12
N LEU A 12 36.11 22.95 -3.03
CA LEU A 12 36.00 24.26 -2.38
C LEU A 12 36.80 25.38 -3.10
N MET A 13 37.83 25.04 -3.89
CA MET A 13 38.56 26.02 -4.70
C MET A 13 37.86 26.38 -6.02
N MET A 14 36.98 25.50 -6.55
CA MET A 14 36.21 25.79 -7.79
C MET A 14 35.03 26.73 -7.57
N LEU A 15 34.60 26.98 -6.33
CA LEU A 15 33.57 27.96 -6.00
C LEU A 15 34.00 29.43 -6.03
N ALA A 16 35.29 29.71 -6.27
CA ALA A 16 35.89 31.06 -6.22
C ALA A 16 36.21 31.68 -7.59
N PHE A 17 36.10 30.93 -8.70
CA PHE A 17 36.31 31.45 -10.05
C PHE A 17 35.06 31.28 -10.89
N GLY A 18 34.59 32.40 -11.43
CA GLY A 18 33.32 32.55 -12.14
C GLY A 18 33.07 31.47 -13.20
N THR A 19 31.84 30.99 -13.15
CA THR A 19 31.23 29.96 -13.97
C THR A 19 31.36 30.20 -15.48
N SER A 20 32.36 29.61 -16.11
CA SER A 20 32.14 28.96 -17.40
C SER A 20 31.61 27.55 -17.05
N VAL A 21 30.34 27.28 -17.31
CA VAL A 21 29.80 25.91 -17.36
C VAL A 21 30.56 25.26 -18.53
N LEU A 22 31.62 24.53 -18.25
CA LEU A 22 32.20 23.55 -19.16
C LEU A 22 31.12 22.48 -19.26
N ASN A 23 30.27 22.53 -20.31
CA ASN A 23 29.40 21.43 -20.67
C ASN A 23 30.33 20.24 -20.92
N ALA A 24 30.13 19.14 -20.19
CA ALA A 24 30.73 17.86 -20.52
C ALA A 24 30.45 17.62 -22.02
N GLN A 25 31.49 17.28 -22.80
CA GLN A 25 31.33 17.12 -24.24
C GLN A 25 30.93 15.68 -24.52
N ASP A 26 29.68 15.47 -24.86
CA ASP A 26 29.13 14.16 -25.19
C ASP A 26 29.50 13.74 -26.62
N PHE A 27 29.81 12.48 -26.81
CA PHE A 27 30.14 11.90 -28.11
C PHE A 27 29.76 10.41 -28.18
N THR A 28 29.78 9.85 -29.37
CA THR A 28 29.54 8.42 -29.58
C THR A 28 30.80 7.73 -30.10
N TYR A 29 31.06 6.52 -29.66
CA TYR A 29 32.09 5.64 -30.17
C TYR A 29 31.60 4.19 -30.19
N GLY A 30 31.58 3.57 -31.38
CA GLY A 30 30.86 2.29 -31.55
C GLY A 30 29.37 2.48 -31.29
N ASP A 31 28.81 1.58 -30.50
CA ASP A 31 27.41 1.56 -30.15
C ASP A 31 27.14 2.27 -28.79
N LEU A 32 28.13 2.94 -28.23
CA LEU A 32 28.05 3.56 -26.90
C LEU A 32 28.17 5.09 -26.95
N GLU A 33 27.50 5.72 -25.99
CA GLU A 33 27.55 7.14 -25.71
C GLU A 33 28.49 7.43 -24.55
N TYR A 34 29.18 8.55 -24.61
CA TYR A 34 30.22 8.92 -23.64
C TYR A 34 30.17 10.41 -23.31
N SER A 35 30.56 10.74 -22.09
CA SER A 35 30.83 12.09 -21.63
C SER A 35 32.28 12.22 -21.19
N VAL A 36 32.96 13.32 -21.57
CA VAL A 36 34.35 13.58 -21.19
C VAL A 36 34.42 14.02 -19.72
N ASN A 37 35.31 13.39 -18.93
CA ASN A 37 35.52 13.77 -17.54
C ASN A 37 36.37 15.06 -17.41
N TYR A 38 36.29 15.70 -16.24
CA TYR A 38 36.90 17.02 -15.99
C TYR A 38 38.42 17.05 -16.13
N ASP A 39 39.09 15.91 -16.16
CA ASP A 39 40.53 15.80 -16.36
C ASP A 39 40.94 15.73 -17.83
N ASP A 40 39.98 15.71 -18.76
CA ASP A 40 40.14 15.61 -20.22
C ASP A 40 40.92 14.36 -20.71
N VAL A 41 41.11 13.36 -19.86
CA VAL A 41 41.87 12.13 -20.15
C VAL A 41 41.05 10.88 -20.07
N THR A 42 39.97 10.93 -19.28
CA THR A 42 39.02 9.82 -19.08
C THR A 42 37.62 10.15 -19.54
N VAL A 43 36.79 9.12 -19.75
CA VAL A 43 35.41 9.25 -20.13
C VAL A 43 34.52 8.32 -19.33
N THR A 44 33.28 8.77 -19.14
CA THR A 44 32.16 8.01 -18.57
C THR A 44 31.30 7.45 -19.70
N VAL A 45 30.91 6.18 -19.62
CA VAL A 45 29.85 5.62 -20.49
C VAL A 45 28.51 6.11 -19.95
N THR A 46 27.73 6.79 -20.80
CA THR A 46 26.43 7.37 -20.41
C THR A 46 25.24 6.58 -20.97
N GLY A 47 25.49 5.69 -21.96
CA GLY A 47 24.41 4.89 -22.53
C GLY A 47 24.78 4.10 -23.77
N HIS A 48 23.76 3.57 -24.43
CA HIS A 48 23.81 2.91 -25.73
C HIS A 48 23.08 3.77 -26.75
N VAL A 49 23.65 3.89 -27.98
CA VAL A 49 23.06 4.73 -29.04
C VAL A 49 21.63 4.35 -29.43
N ASP A 50 21.24 3.10 -29.25
CA ASP A 50 19.88 2.62 -29.45
C ASP A 50 18.98 2.81 -28.22
N GLY A 51 19.53 3.36 -27.11
CA GLY A 51 18.78 3.52 -25.85
C GLY A 51 18.16 2.23 -25.37
N TYR A 52 16.86 2.23 -25.07
CA TYR A 52 16.13 1.05 -24.59
C TYR A 52 16.02 -0.11 -25.59
N ASP A 53 16.26 0.12 -26.88
CA ASP A 53 16.22 -0.90 -27.93
C ASP A 53 17.57 -1.64 -28.10
N ALA A 54 18.60 -1.27 -27.29
CA ALA A 54 19.87 -1.95 -27.22
C ALA A 54 19.70 -3.45 -26.98
N SER A 55 20.46 -4.30 -27.69
CA SER A 55 20.27 -5.75 -27.64
C SER A 55 21.58 -6.54 -27.76
N GLY A 56 21.53 -7.78 -27.30
CA GLY A 56 22.65 -8.72 -27.38
C GLY A 56 23.67 -8.59 -26.24
N THR A 57 24.94 -8.74 -26.57
CA THR A 57 26.07 -8.67 -25.62
C THR A 57 26.56 -7.24 -25.50
N LEU A 58 26.77 -6.77 -24.29
CA LEU A 58 27.38 -5.47 -24.01
C LEU A 58 28.87 -5.64 -23.72
N ASN A 59 29.70 -5.03 -24.56
CA ASN A 59 31.15 -4.97 -24.38
C ASN A 59 31.57 -3.52 -24.20
N ILE A 60 31.98 -3.13 -22.99
CA ILE A 60 32.49 -1.81 -22.71
C ILE A 60 33.99 -1.81 -23.05
N PRO A 61 34.48 -0.92 -23.95
CA PRO A 61 35.86 -0.88 -24.33
C PRO A 61 36.73 -0.22 -23.24
N THR A 62 38.04 -0.52 -23.22
CA THR A 62 38.99 0.15 -22.33
C THR A 62 39.30 1.58 -22.74
N VAL A 63 39.14 1.90 -24.06
CA VAL A 63 39.42 3.22 -24.66
C VAL A 63 38.34 3.57 -25.66
N ALA A 64 37.81 4.77 -25.58
CA ALA A 64 36.95 5.38 -26.58
C ALA A 64 37.69 6.48 -27.34
N TYR A 65 37.43 6.63 -28.63
CA TYR A 65 38.13 7.61 -29.48
C TYR A 65 37.21 8.75 -29.88
N TYR A 66 37.70 9.98 -29.62
CA TYR A 66 37.02 11.21 -30.03
C TYR A 66 38.01 12.19 -30.67
N ASN A 67 37.67 12.69 -31.85
CA ASN A 67 38.52 13.61 -32.64
C ASN A 67 39.98 13.14 -32.80
N GLY A 68 40.20 11.81 -32.90
CA GLY A 68 41.51 11.19 -33.05
C GLY A 68 42.30 10.99 -31.75
N ASN A 69 41.77 11.43 -30.62
CA ASN A 69 42.37 11.19 -29.28
C ASN A 69 41.67 9.99 -28.63
N GLY A 70 42.46 9.14 -27.95
CA GLY A 70 41.96 8.04 -27.13
C GLY A 70 41.75 8.47 -25.68
N TYR A 71 40.61 8.14 -25.13
CA TYR A 71 40.21 8.42 -23.74
C TYR A 71 40.00 7.11 -23.02
N THR A 72 40.57 6.93 -21.83
CA THR A 72 40.33 5.75 -21.01
C THR A 72 38.91 5.77 -20.47
N VAL A 73 38.20 4.66 -20.61
CA VAL A 73 36.85 4.50 -20.05
C VAL A 73 36.98 4.05 -18.61
N THR A 74 36.59 4.90 -17.65
CA THR A 74 36.80 4.66 -16.20
C THR A 74 35.53 4.59 -15.41
N MET A 75 34.37 5.03 -15.96
CA MET A 75 33.12 5.07 -15.22
C MET A 75 31.96 4.62 -16.10
N ILE A 76 30.98 4.00 -15.50
CA ILE A 76 29.64 3.74 -16.04
C ILE A 76 28.68 4.62 -15.25
N ASP A 77 27.97 5.50 -15.94
CA ASP A 77 27.09 6.51 -15.35
C ASP A 77 25.87 5.89 -14.67
N ASP A 78 25.23 6.68 -13.83
CA ASP A 78 23.93 6.34 -13.27
C ASP A 78 22.92 6.12 -14.40
N TYR A 79 22.12 5.04 -14.28
CA TYR A 79 21.10 4.68 -15.26
C TYR A 79 21.57 4.43 -16.69
N ALA A 80 22.88 4.34 -16.97
CA ALA A 80 23.45 4.29 -18.34
C ALA A 80 22.78 3.26 -19.25
N PHE A 81 22.40 2.10 -18.75
CA PHE A 81 21.72 1.02 -19.49
C PHE A 81 20.39 0.62 -18.85
N ASN A 82 19.81 1.49 -18.04
CA ASN A 82 18.56 1.18 -17.36
C ASN A 82 17.44 0.88 -18.36
N TYR A 83 16.66 -0.18 -18.11
CA TYR A 83 15.60 -0.70 -19.00
C TYR A 83 16.06 -1.22 -20.38
N CYS A 84 17.35 -1.41 -20.63
CA CYS A 84 17.84 -2.03 -21.87
C CYS A 84 17.58 -3.57 -21.86
N ARG A 85 16.30 -3.95 -21.87
CA ARG A 85 15.84 -5.35 -21.74
C ARG A 85 16.35 -6.28 -22.84
N GLY A 86 16.71 -5.72 -24.01
CA GLY A 86 17.26 -6.46 -25.14
C GLY A 86 18.71 -6.85 -24.97
N LEU A 87 19.43 -6.32 -23.99
CA LEU A 87 20.78 -6.74 -23.61
C LEU A 87 20.70 -8.09 -22.86
N THR A 88 20.53 -9.17 -23.63
CA THR A 88 20.28 -10.54 -23.11
C THR A 88 21.53 -11.44 -23.15
N GLY A 89 22.64 -10.93 -23.69
CA GLY A 89 23.93 -11.63 -23.74
C GLY A 89 24.73 -11.48 -22.44
N THR A 90 26.05 -11.63 -22.56
CA THR A 90 26.96 -11.39 -21.45
C THR A 90 27.35 -9.92 -21.33
N LEU A 91 27.62 -9.49 -20.10
CA LEU A 91 28.20 -8.18 -19.82
C LEU A 91 29.70 -8.32 -19.62
N VAL A 92 30.50 -7.52 -20.35
CA VAL A 92 31.95 -7.44 -20.17
C VAL A 92 32.32 -6.05 -19.67
N ILE A 93 32.80 -5.99 -18.44
CA ILE A 93 33.29 -4.78 -17.77
C ILE A 93 34.84 -4.83 -17.81
N PRO A 94 35.52 -3.85 -18.46
CA PRO A 94 36.98 -3.88 -18.59
C PRO A 94 37.66 -3.45 -17.29
N ASN A 95 38.93 -3.88 -17.15
CA ASN A 95 39.76 -3.55 -15.98
C ASN A 95 40.33 -2.10 -16.01
N THR A 96 39.52 -1.18 -16.53
CA THR A 96 39.76 0.26 -16.48
C THR A 96 38.59 0.97 -15.78
N ILE A 97 37.49 0.24 -15.55
CA ILE A 97 36.33 0.80 -14.83
C ILE A 97 36.67 0.87 -13.35
N GLU A 98 36.55 2.06 -12.80
CA GLU A 98 36.75 2.39 -11.39
C GLU A 98 35.40 2.56 -10.66
N GLU A 99 34.36 3.03 -11.38
CA GLU A 99 33.06 3.31 -10.80
C GLU A 99 31.92 2.73 -11.67
N ILE A 100 30.91 2.11 -11.02
CA ILE A 100 29.66 1.66 -11.60
C ILE A 100 28.55 2.44 -10.91
N GLY A 101 27.78 3.22 -11.67
CA GLY A 101 26.74 4.12 -11.18
C GLY A 101 25.48 3.43 -10.64
N ASP A 102 24.61 4.23 -10.03
CA ASP A 102 23.32 3.80 -9.51
C ASP A 102 22.44 3.29 -10.67
N ASP A 103 21.77 2.15 -10.47
CA ASP A 103 20.89 1.55 -11.47
C ASP A 103 21.50 1.38 -12.89
N ALA A 104 22.81 1.38 -13.00
CA ALA A 104 23.51 1.45 -14.28
C ALA A 104 23.07 0.39 -15.28
N PHE A 105 22.69 -0.79 -14.84
CA PHE A 105 22.22 -1.93 -15.64
C PHE A 105 20.85 -2.46 -15.19
N SER A 106 20.12 -1.69 -14.41
CA SER A 106 18.82 -2.08 -13.87
C SER A 106 17.84 -2.47 -14.99
N HIS A 107 17.06 -3.53 -14.78
CA HIS A 107 16.12 -4.08 -15.77
C HIS A 107 16.74 -4.57 -17.10
N CYS A 108 18.01 -4.93 -17.13
CA CYS A 108 18.63 -5.57 -18.27
C CYS A 108 18.40 -7.09 -18.27
N GLY A 109 18.47 -7.68 -19.45
CA GLY A 109 18.28 -9.13 -19.66
C GLY A 109 19.55 -9.96 -19.57
N PHE A 110 20.65 -9.47 -19.03
CA PHE A 110 21.93 -10.17 -18.99
C PHE A 110 21.84 -11.57 -18.43
N THR A 111 22.64 -12.48 -19.02
CA THR A 111 22.73 -13.89 -18.61
C THR A 111 24.15 -14.29 -18.25
N GLY A 112 24.28 -15.42 -17.52
CA GLY A 112 25.57 -15.98 -17.11
C GLY A 112 26.16 -15.24 -15.91
N VAL A 113 27.48 -15.19 -15.86
CA VAL A 113 28.24 -14.64 -14.73
C VAL A 113 28.77 -13.25 -15.06
N VAL A 114 28.51 -12.29 -14.18
CA VAL A 114 29.08 -10.94 -14.26
C VAL A 114 30.38 -10.92 -13.45
N THR A 115 31.47 -10.49 -14.11
CA THR A 115 32.77 -10.32 -13.45
C THR A 115 33.00 -8.85 -13.11
N ILE A 116 33.25 -8.56 -11.84
CA ILE A 116 33.65 -7.24 -11.34
C ILE A 116 35.19 -7.17 -11.35
N PRO A 117 35.79 -6.25 -12.12
CA PRO A 117 37.23 -6.15 -12.25
C PRO A 117 37.95 -5.69 -10.96
N ALA A 118 39.28 -5.88 -10.93
CA ALA A 118 40.14 -5.42 -9.82
C ALA A 118 40.15 -3.89 -9.66
N SER A 119 39.87 -3.16 -10.73
CA SER A 119 39.90 -1.69 -10.75
C SER A 119 38.67 -1.03 -10.13
N VAL A 120 37.58 -1.76 -9.94
CA VAL A 120 36.33 -1.17 -9.42
C VAL A 120 36.47 -0.84 -7.94
N GLU A 121 36.46 0.46 -7.63
CA GLU A 121 36.56 1.02 -6.28
C GLU A 121 35.16 1.37 -5.70
N TRP A 122 34.18 1.65 -6.58
CA TRP A 122 32.83 2.00 -6.15
C TRP A 122 31.75 1.33 -7.01
N ILE A 123 30.72 0.81 -6.33
CA ILE A 123 29.51 0.25 -6.91
C ILE A 123 28.34 0.99 -6.28
N GLY A 124 27.52 1.62 -7.11
CA GLY A 124 26.35 2.39 -6.73
C GLY A 124 25.21 1.54 -6.21
N TYR A 125 24.09 2.21 -5.99
CA TYR A 125 22.88 1.58 -5.49
C TYR A 125 22.22 0.75 -6.60
N THR A 126 21.86 -0.49 -6.32
CA THR A 126 21.10 -1.41 -7.19
C THR A 126 21.54 -1.50 -8.65
N PRO A 127 22.83 -1.55 -9.00
CA PRO A 127 23.26 -1.45 -10.41
C PRO A 127 22.74 -2.58 -11.30
N PHE A 128 22.36 -3.74 -10.74
CA PHE A 128 21.82 -4.90 -11.44
C PHE A 128 20.39 -5.26 -11.00
N TYR A 129 19.63 -4.27 -10.52
CA TYR A 129 18.25 -4.48 -10.09
C TYR A 129 17.40 -5.14 -11.18
N ASN A 130 16.66 -6.18 -10.81
CA ASN A 130 15.78 -6.93 -11.73
C ASN A 130 16.48 -7.52 -12.97
N CYS A 131 17.76 -7.93 -12.81
CA CYS A 131 18.53 -8.64 -13.84
C CYS A 131 18.45 -10.16 -13.59
N ASN A 132 17.27 -10.76 -13.70
CA ASN A 132 16.99 -12.17 -13.30
C ASN A 132 17.75 -13.24 -14.11
N GLY A 133 18.32 -12.88 -15.26
CA GLY A 133 19.14 -13.78 -16.06
C GLY A 133 20.54 -14.03 -15.50
N ILE A 134 21.02 -13.17 -14.59
CA ILE A 134 22.37 -13.31 -13.99
C ILE A 134 22.41 -14.57 -13.11
N GLU A 135 23.44 -15.39 -13.35
CA GLU A 135 23.66 -16.66 -12.66
C GLU A 135 24.68 -16.57 -11.53
N GLY A 136 25.49 -15.52 -11.50
CA GLY A 136 26.49 -15.28 -10.46
C GLY A 136 27.23 -13.98 -10.63
N PHE A 137 27.80 -13.50 -9.53
CA PHE A 137 28.78 -12.43 -9.50
C PHE A 137 30.13 -12.99 -9.06
N VAL A 138 31.18 -12.68 -9.80
CA VAL A 138 32.55 -13.01 -9.47
C VAL A 138 33.35 -11.72 -9.41
N VAL A 139 34.01 -11.47 -8.30
CA VAL A 139 34.88 -10.33 -8.12
C VAL A 139 36.32 -10.77 -8.29
N ASP A 140 37.14 -10.02 -9.06
CA ASP A 140 38.57 -10.31 -9.25
C ASP A 140 39.27 -10.39 -7.87
N PRO A 141 40.07 -11.41 -7.60
CA PRO A 141 40.73 -11.57 -6.30
C PRO A 141 41.66 -10.41 -5.88
N ASN A 142 42.09 -9.58 -6.84
CA ASN A 142 42.93 -8.41 -6.58
C ASN A 142 42.11 -7.13 -6.34
N ASN A 143 40.79 -7.17 -6.43
CA ASN A 143 39.96 -6.02 -6.06
C ASN A 143 40.14 -5.72 -4.58
N GLU A 144 40.37 -4.46 -4.21
CA GLU A 144 40.70 -4.06 -2.82
C GLU A 144 39.42 -3.87 -1.97
N ASP A 145 38.28 -3.48 -2.58
CA ASP A 145 37.07 -3.06 -1.90
C ASP A 145 36.01 -4.14 -1.82
N TYR A 146 35.96 -5.02 -2.83
CA TYR A 146 34.90 -6.05 -2.96
C TYR A 146 35.51 -7.45 -3.08
N ASP A 147 34.71 -8.46 -2.81
CA ASP A 147 35.02 -9.85 -3.09
C ASP A 147 33.73 -10.71 -3.31
N SER A 148 33.96 -11.95 -3.78
CA SER A 148 32.96 -13.00 -3.88
C SER A 148 33.46 -14.28 -3.22
N ARG A 149 33.88 -14.15 -1.97
CA ARG A 149 34.53 -15.23 -1.17
C ARG A 149 33.63 -16.46 -1.11
N ASP A 150 34.26 -17.63 -0.94
CA ASP A 150 33.58 -18.92 -0.85
C ASP A 150 32.76 -19.29 -2.09
N ASN A 151 33.00 -18.65 -3.25
CA ASN A 151 32.24 -18.77 -4.48
C ASN A 151 30.73 -18.49 -4.25
N CYS A 152 30.45 -17.45 -3.49
CA CYS A 152 29.08 -17.13 -3.03
C CYS A 152 28.15 -16.60 -4.13
N ASN A 153 28.66 -16.37 -5.35
CA ASN A 153 27.89 -15.78 -6.46
C ASN A 153 27.22 -14.45 -6.10
N ALA A 154 27.85 -13.67 -5.23
CA ALA A 154 27.39 -12.37 -4.74
C ALA A 154 28.55 -11.39 -4.68
N ILE A 155 28.24 -10.10 -4.59
CA ILE A 155 29.23 -9.04 -4.35
C ILE A 155 29.18 -8.70 -2.86
N ILE A 156 30.33 -8.83 -2.20
CA ILE A 156 30.50 -8.50 -0.78
C ILE A 156 31.47 -7.32 -0.68
N GLN A 157 31.02 -6.26 -0.04
CA GLN A 157 31.91 -5.15 0.35
C GLN A 157 32.75 -5.59 1.52
N LYS A 158 34.07 -5.56 1.36
CA LYS A 158 35.03 -6.02 2.37
C LYS A 158 35.00 -5.18 3.65
N TYR A 159 34.86 -3.86 3.48
CA TYR A 159 34.64 -2.97 4.61
C TYR A 159 33.20 -3.17 5.17
N GLY A 160 33.11 -3.69 6.38
CA GLY A 160 31.82 -4.00 7.02
C GLY A 160 31.30 -5.41 6.76
N ASN A 161 31.93 -6.21 5.88
CA ASN A 161 31.49 -7.55 5.49
C ASN A 161 29.99 -7.58 5.08
N GLN A 162 29.61 -6.63 4.25
CA GLN A 162 28.23 -6.47 3.80
C GLN A 162 28.03 -7.11 2.43
N LEU A 163 27.05 -7.99 2.31
CA LEU A 163 26.57 -8.48 1.02
C LEU A 163 25.72 -7.38 0.39
N ILE A 164 26.19 -6.79 -0.71
CA ILE A 164 25.54 -5.65 -1.37
C ILE A 164 24.69 -6.05 -2.57
N MET A 165 25.00 -7.18 -3.24
CA MET A 165 24.29 -7.64 -4.41
C MET A 165 24.39 -9.16 -4.52
N GLY A 166 23.23 -9.80 -4.72
CA GLY A 166 23.12 -11.24 -4.97
C GLY A 166 22.29 -11.57 -6.19
N CYS A 167 22.20 -12.85 -6.47
CA CYS A 167 21.40 -13.42 -7.57
C CYS A 167 20.76 -14.76 -7.16
N LYS A 168 20.05 -15.41 -8.08
CA LYS A 168 19.34 -16.69 -7.83
C LYS A 168 20.21 -17.83 -7.29
N ASN A 169 21.49 -17.85 -7.59
CA ASN A 169 22.42 -18.90 -7.16
C ASN A 169 23.33 -18.48 -6.00
N SER A 170 23.05 -17.34 -5.36
CA SER A 170 23.89 -16.85 -4.30
C SER A 170 23.76 -17.66 -3.02
N THR A 171 24.87 -17.70 -2.27
CA THR A 171 24.92 -18.14 -0.89
C THR A 171 25.48 -17.02 -0.03
N ILE A 172 25.18 -17.04 1.28
CA ILE A 172 25.69 -16.02 2.22
C ILE A 172 26.82 -16.66 3.06
N PRO A 173 28.07 -16.25 2.85
CA PRO A 173 29.21 -16.77 3.65
C PRO A 173 29.06 -16.46 5.16
N ASN A 174 29.59 -17.34 6.00
CA ASN A 174 29.57 -17.19 7.46
C ASN A 174 30.42 -16.02 7.99
N THR A 175 31.06 -15.27 7.13
CA THR A 175 31.79 -14.05 7.45
C THR A 175 31.03 -12.78 7.17
N VAL A 176 29.86 -12.88 6.48
CA VAL A 176 28.97 -11.75 6.21
C VAL A 176 28.25 -11.37 7.50
N THR A 177 28.26 -10.09 7.82
CA THR A 177 27.64 -9.55 9.04
C THR A 177 26.36 -8.77 8.77
N SER A 178 26.18 -8.33 7.53
CA SER A 178 24.98 -7.59 7.12
C SER A 178 24.62 -7.88 5.66
N ILE A 179 23.31 -7.83 5.39
CA ILE A 179 22.74 -7.86 4.05
C ILE A 179 22.25 -6.45 3.76
N ALA A 180 22.70 -5.87 2.64
CA ALA A 180 22.34 -4.51 2.27
C ALA A 180 20.85 -4.37 1.91
N GLU A 181 20.37 -3.15 1.90
CA GLU A 181 19.10 -2.79 1.29
C GLU A 181 19.09 -3.23 -0.18
N ASP A 182 17.96 -3.75 -0.66
CA ASP A 182 17.75 -4.24 -2.03
C ASP A 182 18.72 -5.35 -2.52
N ALA A 183 19.51 -5.97 -1.68
CA ALA A 183 20.58 -6.90 -2.08
C ALA A 183 20.12 -8.06 -3.00
N PHE A 184 18.88 -8.55 -2.86
CA PHE A 184 18.24 -9.60 -3.69
C PHE A 184 16.91 -9.13 -4.28
N ASN A 185 16.66 -7.83 -4.29
CA ASN A 185 15.39 -7.29 -4.74
C ASN A 185 15.08 -7.73 -6.18
N HIS A 186 13.85 -8.22 -6.41
CA HIS A 186 13.38 -8.80 -7.68
C HIS A 186 14.19 -10.01 -8.20
N CYS A 187 14.95 -10.70 -7.36
CA CYS A 187 15.53 -12.00 -7.72
C CYS A 187 14.42 -13.08 -7.69
N THR A 188 13.51 -13.05 -8.65
CA THR A 188 12.30 -13.91 -8.67
C THR A 188 12.62 -15.41 -8.70
N ASP A 189 13.78 -15.81 -9.22
CA ASP A 189 14.25 -17.18 -9.29
C ASP A 189 15.01 -17.64 -8.03
N LEU A 190 15.24 -16.76 -7.04
CA LEU A 190 15.82 -17.13 -5.74
C LEU A 190 14.75 -17.81 -4.89
N THR A 191 14.74 -19.14 -4.84
CA THR A 191 13.71 -19.95 -4.17
C THR A 191 14.07 -20.37 -2.75
N SER A 192 15.36 -20.30 -2.40
CA SER A 192 15.85 -20.63 -1.06
C SER A 192 17.16 -19.92 -0.78
N ILE A 193 17.36 -19.50 0.48
CA ILE A 193 18.62 -18.95 0.97
C ILE A 193 18.74 -19.23 2.45
N THR A 194 19.97 -19.44 2.93
CA THR A 194 20.24 -19.58 4.36
C THR A 194 20.95 -18.33 4.86
N ILE A 195 20.40 -17.67 5.87
CA ILE A 195 21.02 -16.54 6.55
C ILE A 195 21.89 -17.12 7.68
N PRO A 196 23.23 -16.92 7.66
CA PRO A 196 24.10 -17.48 8.69
C PRO A 196 24.02 -16.69 10.00
N SER A 197 24.43 -17.33 11.09
CA SER A 197 24.44 -16.73 12.45
C SER A 197 25.44 -15.58 12.63
N SER A 198 26.26 -15.28 11.63
CA SER A 198 27.10 -14.08 11.60
C SER A 198 26.34 -12.81 11.25
N VAL A 199 25.18 -12.93 10.59
CA VAL A 199 24.37 -11.79 10.17
C VAL A 199 23.65 -11.18 11.37
N THR A 200 23.81 -9.87 11.54
CA THR A 200 23.19 -9.06 12.60
C THR A 200 22.21 -8.04 12.07
N PHE A 201 22.27 -7.73 10.77
CA PHE A 201 21.40 -6.77 10.08
C PHE A 201 20.90 -7.32 8.75
N ILE A 202 19.59 -7.19 8.52
CA ILE A 202 18.93 -7.46 7.24
C ILE A 202 18.36 -6.13 6.75
N GLY A 203 18.81 -5.65 5.59
CA GLY A 203 18.39 -4.39 4.99
C GLY A 203 16.93 -4.38 4.56
N GLY A 204 16.37 -3.19 4.39
CA GLY A 204 15.04 -3.01 3.82
C GLY A 204 14.98 -3.56 2.40
N TYR A 205 13.81 -4.05 1.97
CA TYR A 205 13.58 -4.59 0.62
C TYR A 205 14.59 -5.62 0.14
N SER A 206 15.47 -6.13 1.03
CA SER A 206 16.62 -6.98 0.67
C SER A 206 16.26 -8.26 -0.05
N PHE A 207 15.06 -8.80 0.16
CA PHE A 207 14.50 -9.98 -0.52
C PHE A 207 13.15 -9.69 -1.18
N TRP A 208 12.88 -8.43 -1.47
CA TRP A 208 11.59 -7.99 -2.00
C TRP A 208 11.32 -8.62 -3.37
N PHE A 209 10.10 -9.15 -3.59
CA PHE A 209 9.71 -9.89 -4.80
C PHE A 209 10.65 -11.05 -5.17
N THR A 210 11.24 -11.74 -4.19
CA THR A 210 11.95 -13.02 -4.46
C THR A 210 10.99 -14.20 -4.54
N GLY A 211 11.49 -15.31 -5.10
CA GLY A 211 10.79 -16.58 -5.15
C GLY A 211 10.91 -17.45 -3.89
N LEU A 212 11.37 -16.89 -2.77
CA LEU A 212 11.58 -17.64 -1.53
C LEU A 212 10.31 -18.35 -1.08
N THR A 213 10.45 -19.63 -0.69
CA THR A 213 9.35 -20.44 -0.18
C THR A 213 9.33 -20.53 1.35
N SER A 214 10.49 -20.36 1.98
CA SER A 214 10.65 -20.30 3.43
C SER A 214 11.86 -19.46 3.80
N ILE A 215 11.86 -18.90 5.02
CA ILE A 215 13.00 -18.18 5.56
C ILE A 215 13.13 -18.42 7.08
N THR A 216 14.36 -18.59 7.54
CA THR A 216 14.69 -18.62 8.97
C THR A 216 15.55 -17.41 9.31
N ILE A 217 15.11 -16.64 10.29
CA ILE A 217 15.83 -15.48 10.83
C ILE A 217 16.69 -15.94 12.01
N PRO A 218 18.02 -15.86 11.93
CA PRO A 218 18.91 -16.25 13.00
C PRO A 218 18.70 -15.46 14.29
N SER A 219 19.05 -16.07 15.42
CA SER A 219 19.01 -15.40 16.72
C SER A 219 20.00 -14.22 16.86
N SER A 220 20.97 -14.13 15.97
CA SER A 220 21.93 -13.01 15.89
C SER A 220 21.36 -11.73 15.29
N VAL A 221 20.28 -11.81 14.53
CA VAL A 221 19.68 -10.65 13.83
C VAL A 221 19.03 -9.72 14.83
N GLY A 222 19.63 -8.54 15.01
CA GLY A 222 19.13 -7.51 15.94
C GLY A 222 18.43 -6.34 15.26
N LEU A 223 18.55 -6.22 13.92
CA LEU A 223 17.88 -5.17 13.15
C LEU A 223 17.42 -5.72 11.79
N ILE A 224 16.15 -5.49 11.50
CA ILE A 224 15.49 -5.78 10.22
C ILE A 224 14.94 -4.45 9.68
N GLY A 225 15.29 -4.13 8.43
CA GLY A 225 14.80 -2.94 7.74
C GLY A 225 13.34 -3.06 7.30
N VAL A 226 12.88 -2.06 6.56
CA VAL A 226 11.48 -2.00 6.10
C VAL A 226 11.21 -3.12 5.09
N ASN A 227 10.16 -3.88 5.32
CA ASN A 227 9.56 -4.85 4.38
C ASN A 227 10.57 -5.73 3.60
N PRO A 228 11.49 -6.44 4.26
CA PRO A 228 12.54 -7.18 3.57
C PRO A 228 12.03 -8.32 2.69
N PHE A 229 10.84 -8.88 2.98
CA PHE A 229 10.24 -10.02 2.29
C PHE A 229 8.91 -9.71 1.61
N GLY A 230 8.57 -8.43 1.42
CA GLY A 230 7.34 -8.03 0.76
C GLY A 230 7.26 -8.54 -0.68
N GLY A 231 6.05 -8.84 -1.15
CA GLY A 231 5.83 -9.35 -2.51
C GLY A 231 6.37 -10.76 -2.79
N CYS A 232 6.92 -11.47 -1.77
CA CYS A 232 7.38 -12.86 -1.92
C CYS A 232 6.17 -13.80 -1.98
N ALA A 233 5.50 -13.87 -3.14
CA ALA A 233 4.24 -14.60 -3.30
C ALA A 233 4.35 -16.12 -3.01
N ALA A 234 5.54 -16.71 -3.12
CA ALA A 234 5.77 -18.12 -2.82
C ALA A 234 6.07 -18.38 -1.32
N LEU A 235 6.24 -17.34 -0.50
CA LEU A 235 6.65 -17.48 0.90
C LEU A 235 5.52 -18.04 1.76
N THR A 236 5.74 -19.23 2.30
CA THR A 236 4.75 -19.97 3.10
C THR A 236 5.14 -20.12 4.55
N GLU A 237 6.43 -19.95 4.87
CA GLU A 237 6.98 -20.18 6.19
C GLU A 237 8.00 -19.12 6.57
N ILE A 238 7.79 -18.50 7.72
CA ILE A 238 8.73 -17.57 8.36
C ILE A 238 8.99 -18.06 9.77
N VAL A 239 10.25 -18.34 10.10
CA VAL A 239 10.67 -18.79 11.44
C VAL A 239 11.74 -17.83 11.97
N VAL A 240 11.57 -17.38 13.19
CA VAL A 240 12.63 -16.70 13.94
C VAL A 240 13.21 -17.72 14.94
N GLU A 241 14.55 -17.90 14.92
CA GLU A 241 15.23 -18.82 15.83
C GLU A 241 14.96 -18.45 17.30
N SER A 242 14.78 -19.46 18.11
CA SER A 242 14.62 -19.28 19.57
C SER A 242 15.86 -18.60 20.17
N GLY A 243 15.61 -17.62 21.06
CA GLY A 243 16.68 -16.84 21.69
C GLY A 243 17.05 -15.55 20.95
N ASN A 244 16.39 -15.22 19.85
CA ASN A 244 16.52 -13.89 19.27
C ASN A 244 15.98 -12.86 20.28
N PRO A 245 16.76 -11.80 20.63
CA PRO A 245 16.36 -10.87 21.70
C PRO A 245 15.33 -9.82 21.26
N VAL A 246 15.11 -9.65 19.96
CA VAL A 246 14.31 -8.55 19.38
C VAL A 246 13.08 -9.06 18.66
N TYR A 247 13.18 -10.22 18.03
CA TYR A 247 12.13 -10.76 17.18
C TYR A 247 11.71 -12.16 17.60
N ASP A 248 10.47 -12.53 17.31
CA ASP A 248 9.99 -13.90 17.44
C ASP A 248 8.98 -14.26 16.33
N SER A 249 8.66 -15.55 16.25
CA SER A 249 7.57 -16.10 15.44
C SER A 249 6.70 -17.01 16.32
N ARG A 250 6.23 -16.44 17.44
CA ARG A 250 5.48 -17.15 18.49
C ARG A 250 4.29 -17.92 17.94
N ASN A 251 3.99 -19.05 18.60
CA ASN A 251 2.87 -19.92 18.24
C ASN A 251 2.91 -20.47 16.80
N GLY A 252 4.07 -20.43 16.12
CA GLY A 252 4.18 -20.83 14.72
C GLY A 252 3.36 -19.97 13.77
N CYS A 253 3.29 -18.67 14.05
CA CYS A 253 2.41 -17.74 13.31
C CYS A 253 2.83 -17.45 11.88
N ASN A 254 4.01 -17.94 11.43
CA ASN A 254 4.58 -17.64 10.10
C ASN A 254 4.71 -16.12 9.83
N ALA A 255 5.19 -15.39 10.83
CA ALA A 255 5.43 -13.95 10.76
C ALA A 255 6.67 -13.58 11.59
N ILE A 256 7.26 -12.42 11.31
CA ILE A 256 8.25 -11.78 12.18
C ILE A 256 7.51 -10.80 13.08
N ILE A 257 7.60 -11.02 14.38
CA ILE A 257 7.01 -10.15 15.40
C ILE A 257 8.14 -9.43 16.12
N LYS A 258 8.08 -8.09 16.19
CA LYS A 258 8.95 -7.27 17.02
C LYS A 258 8.42 -7.32 18.46
N THR A 259 9.20 -7.94 19.35
CA THR A 259 8.73 -8.32 20.70
C THR A 259 8.36 -7.13 21.58
N ASP A 260 9.19 -6.08 21.60
CA ASP A 260 8.98 -4.90 22.44
C ASP A 260 7.70 -4.12 22.12
N TRP A 261 7.26 -4.19 20.84
CA TRP A 261 6.08 -3.47 20.35
C TRP A 261 4.87 -4.37 20.14
N ASN A 262 5.04 -5.70 20.30
CA ASN A 262 4.04 -6.70 19.93
C ASN A 262 3.45 -6.45 18.54
N GLU A 263 4.34 -6.20 17.56
CA GLU A 263 4.02 -5.76 16.22
C GLU A 263 4.46 -6.79 15.20
N ILE A 264 3.55 -7.19 14.30
CA ILE A 264 3.93 -7.94 13.09
C ILE A 264 4.60 -6.95 12.12
N ILE A 265 5.87 -7.20 11.80
CA ILE A 265 6.61 -6.38 10.82
C ILE A 265 6.70 -7.05 9.43
N THR A 266 6.47 -8.36 9.36
CA THR A 266 6.40 -9.10 8.08
C THR A 266 5.60 -10.37 8.28
N GLY A 267 4.64 -10.60 7.39
CA GLY A 267 3.88 -11.85 7.29
C GLY A 267 4.03 -12.51 5.92
N CYS A 268 3.39 -13.65 5.74
CA CYS A 268 3.34 -14.41 4.48
C CYS A 268 1.95 -15.03 4.27
N GLN A 269 1.79 -15.82 3.20
CA GLN A 269 0.48 -16.39 2.85
C GLN A 269 -0.16 -17.29 3.93
N ASN A 270 0.64 -17.93 4.79
CA ASN A 270 0.15 -18.80 5.85
C ASN A 270 0.18 -18.16 7.23
N THR A 271 0.33 -16.84 7.31
CA THR A 271 0.35 -16.14 8.59
C THR A 271 -1.00 -16.23 9.28
N VAL A 272 -0.95 -16.61 10.55
CA VAL A 272 -2.08 -16.52 11.49
C VAL A 272 -1.75 -15.44 12.50
N ILE A 273 -2.51 -14.34 12.52
CA ILE A 273 -2.29 -13.23 13.45
C ILE A 273 -2.53 -13.69 14.88
N PRO A 274 -1.51 -13.71 15.78
CA PRO A 274 -1.69 -14.18 17.15
C PRO A 274 -2.55 -13.21 17.97
N ASN A 275 -3.31 -13.76 18.94
CA ASN A 275 -4.17 -12.96 19.81
C ASN A 275 -3.42 -12.09 20.83
N ASP A 276 -2.11 -12.26 20.97
CA ASP A 276 -1.25 -11.47 21.86
C ASP A 276 -0.42 -10.41 21.12
N VAL A 277 -0.70 -10.21 19.84
CA VAL A 277 -0.15 -9.11 19.04
C VAL A 277 -1.09 -7.93 19.11
N SER A 278 -0.55 -6.72 19.23
CA SER A 278 -1.34 -5.49 19.35
C SER A 278 -1.27 -4.57 18.13
N ARG A 279 -0.34 -4.83 17.20
CA ARG A 279 -0.10 -3.98 16.03
C ARG A 279 0.22 -4.81 14.81
N ILE A 280 -0.28 -4.36 13.67
CA ILE A 280 0.15 -4.78 12.34
C ILE A 280 0.95 -3.60 11.79
N GLY A 281 2.24 -3.81 11.53
CA GLY A 281 3.17 -2.75 11.14
C GLY A 281 3.01 -2.30 9.70
N ASP A 282 3.74 -1.25 9.35
CA ASP A 282 3.78 -0.74 8.00
C ASP A 282 4.30 -1.81 7.03
N ASN A 283 3.66 -1.94 5.89
CA ASN A 283 3.98 -2.91 4.83
C ASN A 283 3.97 -4.39 5.28
N ALA A 284 3.40 -4.76 6.43
CA ALA A 284 3.54 -6.10 7.01
C ALA A 284 3.13 -7.25 6.08
N PHE A 285 2.16 -7.04 5.19
CA PHE A 285 1.68 -7.99 4.18
C PHE A 285 1.67 -7.37 2.77
N TYR A 286 2.50 -6.37 2.53
CA TYR A 286 2.53 -5.63 1.27
C TYR A 286 2.71 -6.56 0.07
N PHE A 287 1.77 -6.52 -0.89
CA PHE A 287 1.69 -7.39 -2.06
C PHE A 287 1.73 -8.91 -1.76
N CYS A 288 1.29 -9.32 -0.56
CA CYS A 288 1.10 -10.74 -0.25
C CYS A 288 -0.17 -11.26 -0.97
N SER A 289 -0.13 -11.31 -2.30
CA SER A 289 -1.28 -11.64 -3.16
C SER A 289 -1.80 -13.06 -2.97
N THR A 290 -1.02 -13.92 -2.37
CA THR A 290 -1.36 -15.31 -2.05
C THR A 290 -1.92 -15.50 -0.64
N LEU A 291 -1.88 -14.47 0.22
CA LEU A 291 -2.64 -14.45 1.47
C LEU A 291 -4.13 -14.52 1.11
N SER A 292 -4.79 -15.62 1.45
CA SER A 292 -6.10 -15.95 0.90
C SER A 292 -7.11 -16.35 1.96
N GLY A 293 -8.39 -16.22 1.60
CA GLY A 293 -9.52 -16.51 2.50
C GLY A 293 -9.93 -15.29 3.31
N GLU A 294 -10.71 -15.51 4.35
CA GLU A 294 -11.23 -14.46 5.22
C GLU A 294 -10.13 -13.92 6.16
N LEU A 295 -9.94 -12.61 6.18
CA LEU A 295 -9.02 -11.97 7.12
C LEU A 295 -9.67 -11.78 8.48
N VAL A 296 -9.12 -12.47 9.49
CA VAL A 296 -9.53 -12.30 10.88
C VAL A 296 -8.54 -11.39 11.60
N ILE A 297 -8.99 -10.18 11.97
CA ILE A 297 -8.21 -9.24 12.77
C ILE A 297 -8.61 -9.41 14.24
N PRO A 298 -7.68 -9.85 15.12
CA PRO A 298 -7.98 -10.04 16.53
C PRO A 298 -8.38 -8.73 17.24
N GLU A 299 -9.24 -8.86 18.27
CA GLU A 299 -9.71 -7.74 19.10
C GLU A 299 -8.60 -7.02 19.92
N GLN A 300 -7.38 -7.56 19.94
CA GLN A 300 -6.22 -6.94 20.59
C GLN A 300 -5.47 -5.97 19.69
N ILE A 301 -5.73 -6.01 18.38
CA ILE A 301 -5.10 -5.10 17.42
C ILE A 301 -5.65 -3.69 17.64
N THR A 302 -4.74 -2.76 17.88
CA THR A 302 -5.05 -1.33 18.11
C THR A 302 -4.66 -0.44 16.95
N SER A 303 -3.71 -0.90 16.12
CA SER A 303 -3.26 -0.18 14.92
C SER A 303 -2.95 -1.12 13.76
N ILE A 304 -3.26 -0.65 12.57
CA ILE A 304 -2.88 -1.24 11.29
C ILE A 304 -2.09 -0.16 10.56
N GLY A 305 -0.86 -0.48 10.16
CA GLY A 305 0.10 0.46 9.59
C GLY A 305 -0.19 0.84 8.15
N GLU A 306 0.65 1.72 7.62
CA GLU A 306 0.60 2.15 6.22
C GLU A 306 0.93 0.99 5.28
N TYR A 307 0.19 0.86 4.17
CA TYR A 307 0.36 -0.20 3.16
C TYR A 307 0.27 -1.63 3.71
N ALA A 308 -0.24 -1.83 4.93
CA ALA A 308 -0.13 -3.09 5.67
C ALA A 308 -0.65 -4.31 4.89
N PHE A 309 -1.73 -4.19 4.15
CA PHE A 309 -2.34 -5.23 3.29
C PHE A 309 -2.48 -4.78 1.83
N GLU A 310 -1.79 -3.72 1.41
CA GLU A 310 -1.91 -3.27 0.02
C GLU A 310 -1.59 -4.40 -0.96
N GLY A 311 -2.44 -4.57 -1.98
CA GLY A 311 -2.25 -5.59 -3.01
C GLY A 311 -2.47 -7.03 -2.55
N CYS A 312 -3.09 -7.27 -1.37
CA CYS A 312 -3.48 -8.61 -0.90
C CYS A 312 -4.72 -9.11 -1.66
N THR A 313 -4.57 -9.38 -2.94
CA THR A 313 -5.68 -9.72 -3.85
C THR A 313 -6.32 -11.08 -3.60
N GLY A 314 -5.69 -11.94 -2.79
CA GLY A 314 -6.22 -13.25 -2.42
C GLY A 314 -7.20 -13.24 -1.25
N LEU A 315 -7.30 -12.15 -0.49
CA LEU A 315 -8.25 -12.00 0.61
C LEU A 315 -9.68 -11.97 0.07
N THR A 316 -10.59 -12.73 0.71
CA THR A 316 -12.00 -12.86 0.29
C THR A 316 -12.94 -12.69 1.48
N GLY A 317 -14.24 -12.65 1.22
CA GLY A 317 -15.28 -12.48 2.24
C GLY A 317 -15.44 -11.05 2.70
N SER A 318 -15.94 -10.89 3.92
CA SER A 318 -16.15 -9.58 4.55
C SER A 318 -14.90 -9.12 5.30
N LEU A 319 -14.67 -7.81 5.35
CA LEU A 319 -13.64 -7.22 6.20
C LEU A 319 -14.30 -6.55 7.41
N VAL A 320 -13.91 -7.00 8.61
CA VAL A 320 -14.33 -6.39 9.87
C VAL A 320 -13.10 -5.78 10.55
N ILE A 321 -13.09 -4.46 10.68
CA ILE A 321 -12.08 -3.74 11.48
C ILE A 321 -12.60 -3.64 12.92
N PRO A 322 -11.99 -4.34 13.90
CA PRO A 322 -12.49 -4.38 15.27
C PRO A 322 -12.48 -3.00 15.94
N ASN A 323 -13.34 -2.80 16.94
CA ASN A 323 -13.45 -1.52 17.66
C ASN A 323 -12.22 -1.17 18.53
N SER A 324 -11.31 -2.10 18.72
CA SER A 324 -9.99 -1.86 19.31
C SER A 324 -9.07 -1.05 18.40
N VAL A 325 -9.24 -1.16 17.06
CA VAL A 325 -8.44 -0.42 16.08
C VAL A 325 -8.85 1.05 16.08
N ASN A 326 -7.92 1.90 16.49
CA ASN A 326 -8.08 3.36 16.51
C ASN A 326 -7.11 4.09 15.56
N GLN A 327 -6.21 3.35 14.91
CA GLN A 327 -5.29 3.85 13.89
C GLN A 327 -5.32 2.91 12.69
N LEU A 328 -5.63 3.46 11.53
CA LEU A 328 -5.65 2.78 10.24
C LEU A 328 -4.81 3.61 9.27
N GLY A 329 -3.73 3.02 8.78
CA GLY A 329 -2.72 3.72 7.98
C GLY A 329 -3.19 4.06 6.56
N GLU A 330 -2.42 4.90 5.91
CA GLU A 330 -2.56 5.24 4.50
C GLU A 330 -2.42 3.96 3.66
N SER A 331 -3.23 3.80 2.61
CA SER A 331 -3.23 2.64 1.71
C SER A 331 -3.32 1.27 2.42
N ALA A 332 -3.77 1.19 3.68
CA ALA A 332 -3.69 -0.03 4.48
C ALA A 332 -4.32 -1.26 3.83
N PHE A 333 -5.37 -1.09 3.02
CA PHE A 333 -6.07 -2.13 2.26
C PHE A 333 -6.20 -1.78 0.76
N ALA A 334 -5.40 -0.85 0.25
CA ALA A 334 -5.49 -0.47 -1.15
C ALA A 334 -5.31 -1.69 -2.07
N ASN A 335 -6.09 -1.74 -3.15
CA ASN A 335 -6.01 -2.80 -4.15
C ASN A 335 -6.26 -4.24 -3.62
N CYS A 336 -6.96 -4.40 -2.49
CA CYS A 336 -7.44 -5.69 -2.01
C CYS A 336 -8.69 -6.12 -2.81
N THR A 337 -8.50 -6.44 -4.08
CA THR A 337 -9.59 -6.67 -5.05
C THR A 337 -10.39 -7.96 -4.81
N GLY A 338 -9.89 -8.86 -3.96
CA GLY A 338 -10.50 -10.16 -3.72
C GLY A 338 -11.63 -10.16 -2.68
N PHE A 339 -11.75 -9.14 -1.83
CA PHE A 339 -12.91 -9.03 -0.92
C PHE A 339 -14.21 -9.00 -1.73
N ASP A 340 -15.17 -9.84 -1.35
CA ASP A 340 -16.47 -10.01 -2.03
C ASP A 340 -17.68 -9.95 -1.07
N GLY A 341 -17.44 -9.58 0.19
CA GLY A 341 -18.43 -9.38 1.23
C GLY A 341 -18.58 -7.91 1.65
N THR A 342 -18.98 -7.68 2.89
CA THR A 342 -19.21 -6.34 3.43
C THR A 342 -17.96 -5.75 4.10
N LEU A 343 -17.91 -4.42 4.20
CA LEU A 343 -16.91 -3.70 4.99
C LEU A 343 -17.55 -3.13 6.26
N THR A 344 -17.01 -3.50 7.41
CA THR A 344 -17.37 -2.94 8.72
C THR A 344 -16.17 -2.21 9.31
N LEU A 345 -16.34 -0.92 9.57
CA LEU A 345 -15.31 -0.06 10.13
C LEU A 345 -15.40 0.02 11.65
N SER A 346 -14.25 0.23 12.30
CA SER A 346 -14.17 0.45 13.75
C SER A 346 -14.84 1.76 14.16
N GLU A 347 -15.68 1.70 15.20
CA GLU A 347 -16.30 2.88 15.83
C GLU A 347 -15.30 3.76 16.62
N SER A 348 -14.02 3.38 16.65
CA SER A 348 -12.94 4.12 17.32
C SER A 348 -12.04 4.89 16.37
N LEU A 349 -12.25 4.80 15.05
CA LEU A 349 -11.44 5.51 14.06
C LEU A 349 -11.73 7.01 14.07
N PRO A 350 -10.74 7.88 14.30
CA PRO A 350 -10.94 9.33 14.23
C PRO A 350 -10.99 9.84 12.78
N ASN A 351 -10.30 9.17 11.86
CA ASN A 351 -10.17 9.52 10.46
C ASN A 351 -10.01 8.26 9.62
N ILE A 352 -10.36 8.35 8.32
CA ILE A 352 -9.96 7.40 7.29
C ILE A 352 -8.88 8.09 6.48
N GLN A 353 -7.71 7.46 6.34
CA GLN A 353 -6.54 8.04 5.69
C GLN A 353 -6.65 8.01 4.16
N ASN A 354 -5.67 8.62 3.46
CA ASN A 354 -5.64 8.59 2.01
C ASN A 354 -5.51 7.15 1.49
N TRP A 355 -6.14 6.85 0.37
CA TRP A 355 -6.09 5.57 -0.36
C TRP A 355 -6.40 4.32 0.48
N THR A 356 -6.91 4.44 1.72
CA THR A 356 -7.05 3.31 2.66
C THR A 356 -7.71 2.08 2.04
N PHE A 357 -8.75 2.26 1.22
CA PHE A 357 -9.50 1.19 0.53
C PHE A 357 -9.57 1.40 -0.98
N GLU A 358 -8.65 2.21 -1.55
CA GLU A 358 -8.60 2.43 -3.00
C GLU A 358 -8.58 1.10 -3.75
N GLY A 359 -9.37 0.99 -4.83
CA GLY A 359 -9.37 -0.20 -5.68
C GLY A 359 -9.97 -1.46 -5.06
N CYS A 360 -10.59 -1.41 -3.88
CA CYS A 360 -11.32 -2.54 -3.29
C CYS A 360 -12.67 -2.76 -4.01
N GLN A 361 -12.60 -3.27 -5.22
CA GLN A 361 -13.73 -3.32 -6.18
C GLN A 361 -14.82 -4.32 -5.80
N GLY A 362 -14.55 -5.29 -4.94
CA GLY A 362 -15.43 -6.40 -4.68
C GLY A 362 -16.31 -6.28 -3.43
N PHE A 363 -16.10 -5.27 -2.56
CA PHE A 363 -17.00 -5.04 -1.42
C PHE A 363 -18.43 -4.82 -1.89
N THR A 364 -19.40 -5.41 -1.16
CA THR A 364 -20.83 -5.37 -1.46
C THR A 364 -21.65 -4.76 -0.31
N GLY A 365 -22.94 -4.50 -0.55
CA GLY A 365 -23.85 -3.96 0.45
C GLY A 365 -23.68 -2.46 0.68
N SER A 366 -24.05 -2.02 1.88
CA SER A 366 -23.99 -0.62 2.29
C SER A 366 -22.67 -0.32 3.01
N LEU A 367 -22.18 0.91 2.89
CA LEU A 367 -21.05 1.42 3.65
C LEU A 367 -21.53 2.45 4.67
N VAL A 368 -21.27 2.19 5.94
CA VAL A 368 -21.53 3.13 7.03
C VAL A 368 -20.21 3.65 7.55
N ILE A 369 -19.99 4.94 7.43
CA ILE A 369 -18.84 5.61 8.04
C ILE A 369 -19.17 5.92 9.51
N PRO A 370 -18.39 5.44 10.48
CA PRO A 370 -18.66 5.60 11.90
C PRO A 370 -18.73 7.05 12.37
N ASN A 371 -19.52 7.32 13.42
CA ASN A 371 -19.66 8.67 14.01
C ASN A 371 -18.39 9.22 14.68
N SER A 372 -17.40 8.38 14.91
CA SER A 372 -16.06 8.80 15.36
C SER A 372 -15.26 9.52 14.28
N VAL A 373 -15.53 9.21 12.99
CA VAL A 373 -14.77 9.72 11.84
C VAL A 373 -15.07 11.21 11.62
N ARG A 374 -14.01 12.00 11.54
CA ARG A 374 -14.04 13.45 11.29
C ARG A 374 -13.62 13.82 9.88
N THR A 375 -12.71 13.07 9.30
CA THR A 375 -12.19 13.34 7.96
C THR A 375 -12.04 12.03 7.18
N ILE A 376 -12.35 12.12 5.89
CA ILE A 376 -12.11 11.06 4.92
C ILE A 376 -11.03 11.58 3.98
N GLY A 377 -9.92 10.84 3.86
CA GLY A 377 -8.75 11.21 3.08
C GLY A 377 -8.98 11.16 1.57
N SER A 378 -7.99 11.64 0.83
CA SER A 378 -8.01 11.60 -0.63
C SER A 378 -8.02 10.15 -1.13
N SER A 379 -8.84 9.87 -2.15
CA SER A 379 -8.99 8.54 -2.78
C SER A 379 -9.27 7.39 -1.79
N ALA A 380 -9.78 7.68 -0.58
CA ALA A 380 -9.92 6.69 0.49
C ALA A 380 -10.78 5.47 0.10
N PHE A 381 -11.75 5.65 -0.79
CA PHE A 381 -12.62 4.62 -1.38
C PHE A 381 -12.68 4.71 -2.90
N GLU A 382 -11.72 5.37 -3.54
CA GLU A 382 -11.69 5.47 -4.99
C GLU A 382 -11.75 4.08 -5.62
N ASP A 383 -12.55 3.95 -6.69
CA ASP A 383 -12.73 2.70 -7.46
C ASP A 383 -13.33 1.52 -6.66
N CYS A 384 -14.04 1.78 -5.54
CA CYS A 384 -14.82 0.77 -4.81
C CYS A 384 -16.18 0.54 -5.49
N ARG A 385 -16.19 -0.11 -6.65
CA ARG A 385 -17.35 -0.22 -7.57
C ARG A 385 -18.42 -1.18 -7.09
N GLY A 386 -18.07 -2.14 -6.20
CA GLY A 386 -18.94 -3.27 -5.85
C GLY A 386 -20.00 -2.95 -4.79
N PHE A 387 -19.85 -1.87 -4.01
CA PHE A 387 -20.92 -1.46 -3.09
C PHE A 387 -22.22 -1.23 -3.83
N ASP A 388 -23.27 -1.97 -3.47
CA ASP A 388 -24.58 -1.96 -4.15
C ASP A 388 -25.74 -1.53 -3.23
N GLY A 389 -25.43 -1.03 -2.05
CA GLY A 389 -26.35 -0.46 -1.07
C GLY A 389 -26.22 1.05 -0.94
N SER A 390 -26.38 1.57 0.28
CA SER A 390 -26.33 2.99 0.61
C SER A 390 -24.95 3.38 1.20
N LEU A 391 -24.49 4.58 0.89
CA LEU A 391 -23.40 5.25 1.61
C LEU A 391 -24.01 6.11 2.74
N THR A 392 -23.57 5.88 3.99
CA THR A 392 -23.97 6.73 5.12
C THR A 392 -22.77 7.47 5.67
N LEU A 393 -22.80 8.80 5.66
CA LEU A 393 -21.78 9.70 6.17
C LEU A 393 -22.18 10.24 7.55
N PRO A 394 -21.22 10.35 8.51
CA PRO A 394 -21.53 10.61 9.91
C PRO A 394 -21.91 12.06 10.21
N GLU A 395 -22.55 12.27 11.37
CA GLU A 395 -23.02 13.57 11.86
C GLU A 395 -21.92 14.62 12.02
N ARG A 396 -20.72 14.18 12.38
CA ARG A 396 -19.61 15.09 12.72
C ARG A 396 -18.50 15.13 11.68
N LEU A 397 -18.80 14.72 10.46
CA LEU A 397 -17.86 14.78 9.36
C LEU A 397 -17.47 16.23 9.08
N ALA A 398 -16.18 16.53 9.05
CA ALA A 398 -15.64 17.86 8.77
C ALA A 398 -15.21 18.03 7.31
N SER A 399 -14.68 16.96 6.69
CA SER A 399 -14.22 17.03 5.29
C SER A 399 -14.20 15.67 4.60
N VAL A 400 -14.37 15.72 3.28
CA VAL A 400 -14.19 14.62 2.33
C VAL A 400 -13.09 15.02 1.34
N GLY A 401 -12.03 14.22 1.24
CA GLY A 401 -10.84 14.50 0.42
C GLY A 401 -11.08 14.40 -1.08
N ASN A 402 -10.04 14.74 -1.86
CA ASN A 402 -10.06 14.63 -3.31
C ASN A 402 -10.33 13.18 -3.72
N PHE A 403 -11.22 12.96 -4.69
CA PHE A 403 -11.56 11.65 -5.25
C PHE A 403 -11.99 10.58 -4.22
N ALA A 404 -12.36 10.97 -2.99
CA ALA A 404 -12.57 10.04 -1.88
C ALA A 404 -13.53 8.88 -2.18
N PHE A 405 -14.57 9.10 -2.98
CA PHE A 405 -15.54 8.11 -3.47
C PHE A 405 -15.65 8.13 -5.00
N ALA A 406 -14.62 8.60 -5.69
CA ALA A 406 -14.63 8.62 -7.15
C ALA A 406 -14.74 7.19 -7.70
N SER A 407 -15.48 7.03 -8.79
CA SER A 407 -15.75 5.73 -9.43
C SER A 407 -16.47 4.68 -8.57
N CYS A 408 -17.05 5.06 -7.42
CA CYS A 408 -17.92 4.18 -6.63
C CYS A 408 -19.31 4.04 -7.29
N SER A 409 -19.36 3.40 -8.45
CA SER A 409 -20.53 3.41 -9.34
C SER A 409 -21.68 2.52 -8.91
N GLY A 410 -21.51 1.68 -7.89
CA GLY A 410 -22.53 0.73 -7.45
C GLY A 410 -23.50 1.26 -6.39
N PHE A 411 -23.15 2.33 -5.65
CA PHE A 411 -24.03 2.90 -4.63
C PHE A 411 -25.38 3.37 -5.21
N LYS A 412 -26.45 3.06 -4.51
CA LYS A 412 -27.82 3.44 -4.88
C LYS A 412 -28.29 4.72 -4.22
N ASP A 413 -27.81 4.97 -3.01
CA ASP A 413 -28.22 6.10 -2.19
C ASP A 413 -27.00 6.69 -1.45
N ALA A 414 -27.03 8.01 -1.23
CA ALA A 414 -26.11 8.72 -0.35
C ALA A 414 -26.89 9.42 0.75
N ILE A 415 -26.50 9.18 2.00
CA ILE A 415 -27.13 9.74 3.19
C ILE A 415 -26.04 10.45 3.98
N ILE A 416 -26.25 11.70 4.37
CA ILE A 416 -25.39 12.42 5.28
C ILE A 416 -26.14 12.83 6.53
N LEU A 417 -25.55 12.57 7.69
CA LEU A 417 -26.16 12.86 8.98
C LEU A 417 -25.74 14.23 9.54
N SER A 418 -24.76 14.90 8.91
CA SER A 418 -24.30 16.22 9.34
C SER A 418 -25.33 17.29 9.02
N GLU A 419 -25.64 18.16 9.99
CA GLU A 419 -26.49 19.34 9.79
C GLU A 419 -25.79 20.45 9.00
N THR A 420 -24.47 20.45 8.97
CA THR A 420 -23.64 21.41 8.23
C THR A 420 -22.86 20.70 7.13
N PRO A 421 -22.87 21.21 5.89
CA PRO A 421 -22.13 20.59 4.79
C PRO A 421 -20.62 20.50 5.12
N PRO A 422 -20.02 19.29 5.13
CA PRO A 422 -18.56 19.14 5.22
C PRO A 422 -17.84 19.78 4.05
N ALA A 423 -16.59 20.20 4.27
CA ALA A 423 -15.73 20.65 3.17
C ALA A 423 -15.46 19.52 2.18
N LEU A 424 -15.46 19.82 0.89
CA LEU A 424 -15.16 18.89 -0.19
C LEU A 424 -13.80 19.22 -0.84
N GLY A 425 -13.06 18.18 -1.17
CA GLY A 425 -11.92 18.25 -2.08
C GLY A 425 -12.35 18.24 -3.54
N ASP A 426 -11.39 18.02 -4.45
CA ASP A 426 -11.65 17.95 -5.88
C ASP A 426 -12.31 16.60 -6.25
N TYR A 427 -13.41 16.65 -6.98
CA TYR A 427 -14.13 15.48 -7.54
C TYR A 427 -14.40 14.33 -6.54
N PRO A 428 -14.82 14.58 -5.29
CA PRO A 428 -14.91 13.55 -4.25
C PRO A 428 -15.92 12.44 -4.58
N PHE A 429 -16.89 12.70 -5.45
CA PHE A 429 -17.91 11.76 -5.93
C PHE A 429 -17.90 11.63 -7.46
N GLY A 430 -16.77 11.83 -8.12
CA GLY A 430 -16.64 11.71 -9.57
C GLY A 430 -16.99 10.29 -10.05
N GLY A 431 -18.06 10.13 -10.87
CA GLY A 431 -18.51 8.80 -11.32
C GLY A 431 -19.21 7.96 -10.24
N PHE A 432 -19.71 8.60 -9.19
CA PHE A 432 -20.53 7.95 -8.15
C PHE A 432 -21.85 7.42 -8.71
N GLY A 433 -22.34 6.29 -8.18
CA GLY A 433 -23.51 5.59 -8.76
C GLY A 433 -24.85 6.29 -8.58
N CYS A 434 -24.96 7.17 -7.62
CA CYS A 434 -26.19 7.83 -7.22
C CYS A 434 -26.13 9.34 -7.43
N ASN A 435 -27.23 9.96 -7.88
CA ASN A 435 -27.34 11.40 -8.07
C ASN A 435 -28.17 12.08 -6.96
N THR A 436 -28.53 11.33 -5.93
CA THR A 436 -29.43 11.77 -4.86
C THR A 436 -28.70 11.78 -3.53
N LEU A 437 -28.75 12.89 -2.82
CA LEU A 437 -28.26 13.03 -1.47
C LEU A 437 -29.42 13.25 -0.50
N MET A 438 -29.50 12.45 0.54
CA MET A 438 -30.42 12.64 1.65
C MET A 438 -29.71 13.37 2.79
N VAL A 439 -30.27 14.49 3.22
CA VAL A 439 -29.70 15.36 4.28
C VAL A 439 -30.66 15.48 5.46
N PRO A 440 -30.20 15.90 6.66
CA PRO A 440 -31.06 16.10 7.81
C PRO A 440 -32.16 17.14 7.56
N CYS A 441 -33.24 17.02 8.33
CA CYS A 441 -34.39 17.90 8.25
C CYS A 441 -34.01 19.39 8.40
N GLY A 442 -34.50 20.22 7.47
CA GLY A 442 -34.23 21.67 7.45
C GLY A 442 -32.86 22.05 6.87
N CYS A 443 -32.01 21.08 6.50
CA CYS A 443 -30.64 21.35 6.05
C CYS A 443 -30.51 21.48 4.52
N VAL A 444 -31.54 21.17 3.73
CA VAL A 444 -31.49 21.28 2.25
C VAL A 444 -30.93 22.63 1.78
N PRO A 445 -31.39 23.80 2.29
CA PRO A 445 -30.86 25.09 1.83
C PRO A 445 -29.35 25.27 2.11
N ALA A 446 -28.82 24.66 3.19
CA ALA A 446 -27.39 24.74 3.50
C ALA A 446 -26.56 23.93 2.48
N TYR A 447 -27.05 22.74 2.10
CA TYR A 447 -26.38 21.89 1.12
C TYR A 447 -26.52 22.41 -0.31
N GLU A 448 -27.67 22.97 -0.69
CA GLU A 448 -27.87 23.62 -2.01
C GLU A 448 -27.01 24.87 -2.19
N ASN A 449 -26.61 25.56 -1.10
CA ASN A 449 -25.73 26.71 -1.13
C ASN A 449 -24.25 26.35 -0.87
N SER A 450 -23.85 25.10 -1.03
CA SER A 450 -22.50 24.60 -0.86
C SER A 450 -22.03 23.81 -2.09
N ASP A 451 -20.77 23.43 -2.13
CA ASP A 451 -20.16 22.64 -3.22
C ASP A 451 -20.80 21.24 -3.39
N TRP A 452 -21.64 20.81 -2.44
CA TRP A 452 -22.39 19.55 -2.51
C TRP A 452 -23.41 19.52 -3.64
N ILE A 453 -23.95 20.68 -4.05
CA ILE A 453 -24.92 20.75 -5.17
C ILE A 453 -24.27 20.38 -6.51
N ASP A 454 -22.95 20.58 -6.64
CA ASP A 454 -22.21 20.22 -7.83
C ASP A 454 -21.95 18.70 -7.92
N GLN A 455 -22.10 17.97 -6.80
CA GLN A 455 -21.90 16.52 -6.72
C GLN A 455 -23.20 15.73 -6.87
N PHE A 456 -24.33 16.26 -6.42
CA PHE A 456 -25.62 15.59 -6.40
C PHE A 456 -26.71 16.45 -7.06
N THR A 457 -27.35 15.91 -8.09
CA THR A 457 -28.38 16.62 -8.85
C THR A 457 -29.65 16.86 -8.03
N ASN A 458 -29.92 15.99 -7.06
CA ASN A 458 -31.11 16.03 -6.21
C ASN A 458 -30.68 15.97 -4.74
N ILE A 459 -31.00 17.01 -3.98
CA ILE A 459 -30.81 17.04 -2.53
C ILE A 459 -32.18 17.04 -1.86
N PHE A 460 -32.43 16.02 -1.07
CA PHE A 460 -33.69 15.85 -0.35
C PHE A 460 -33.43 15.80 1.16
N HIS A 461 -34.45 16.14 1.93
CA HIS A 461 -34.44 15.90 3.38
C HIS A 461 -35.28 14.66 3.71
N ASP A 462 -34.92 14.01 4.82
CA ASP A 462 -35.71 12.91 5.40
C ASP A 462 -36.93 13.40 6.16
N CYS A 463 -37.21 14.71 6.14
CA CYS A 463 -38.43 15.23 6.73
C CYS A 463 -39.61 14.75 5.91
N VAL A 464 -40.23 13.71 6.33
CA VAL A 464 -41.70 13.70 6.21
C VAL A 464 -42.13 14.88 7.06
N ALA A 465 -42.69 15.93 6.41
CA ALA A 465 -43.26 17.08 7.10
C ALA A 465 -44.40 16.58 7.99
N VAL A 466 -44.03 16.17 9.19
CA VAL A 466 -44.96 16.11 10.30
C VAL A 466 -44.61 17.35 11.12
N GLU A 467 -45.42 18.39 10.97
CA GLU A 467 -45.60 19.28 12.10
C GLU A 467 -45.93 18.34 13.27
N GLU A 468 -44.98 18.18 14.21
CA GLU A 468 -45.31 17.77 15.54
C GLU A 468 -46.25 18.87 16.04
N THR A 469 -47.52 18.72 15.68
CA THR A 469 -48.55 19.47 16.39
C THR A 469 -48.44 18.97 17.83
N ALA A 470 -48.13 19.88 18.72
CA ALA A 470 -47.82 19.67 20.15
C ALA A 470 -48.94 18.94 20.96
N ASN A 471 -49.85 18.22 20.29
CA ASN A 471 -51.01 17.53 20.85
C ASN A 471 -51.25 16.09 20.33
N SER A 472 -50.39 15.51 19.50
CA SER A 472 -50.60 14.14 19.03
C SER A 472 -49.58 13.18 19.62
N SER A 473 -50.01 12.36 20.57
CA SER A 473 -49.18 11.37 21.22
C SER A 473 -49.18 10.05 20.44
N MET A 474 -48.19 9.85 19.57
CA MET A 474 -47.84 8.55 19.03
C MET A 474 -46.54 8.06 19.69
N TYR A 475 -46.57 6.87 20.25
CA TYR A 475 -45.38 6.25 20.86
C TYR A 475 -45.04 4.97 20.11
N VAL A 476 -43.75 4.74 19.88
CA VAL A 476 -43.22 3.52 19.28
C VAL A 476 -42.06 3.05 20.16
N TYR A 477 -42.19 1.86 20.74
CA TYR A 477 -41.15 1.34 21.64
C TYR A 477 -41.08 -0.21 21.60
N PRO A 478 -39.87 -0.77 21.78
CA PRO A 478 -38.59 -0.07 21.84
C PRO A 478 -38.24 0.52 20.47
N ASN A 479 -37.56 1.65 20.47
CA ASN A 479 -36.97 2.28 19.28
C ASN A 479 -35.64 2.87 19.70
N PRO A 480 -34.51 2.35 19.22
CA PRO A 480 -34.33 1.26 18.22
C PRO A 480 -34.88 -0.12 18.65
N THR A 481 -35.12 -1.01 17.70
CA THR A 481 -35.65 -2.36 17.93
C THR A 481 -34.82 -3.43 17.21
N HIS A 482 -34.79 -4.64 17.80
CA HIS A 482 -34.27 -5.87 17.16
C HIS A 482 -35.40 -6.83 16.74
N GLY A 483 -36.66 -6.38 16.72
CA GLY A 483 -37.80 -7.20 16.34
C GLY A 483 -39.13 -6.55 16.69
N ARG A 484 -39.78 -6.95 17.75
CA ARG A 484 -41.14 -6.48 18.08
C ARG A 484 -41.14 -5.07 18.63
N VAL A 485 -42.07 -4.26 18.10
CA VAL A 485 -42.42 -2.93 18.59
C VAL A 485 -43.87 -2.85 19.00
N THR A 486 -44.13 -2.02 20.00
CA THR A 486 -45.48 -1.58 20.35
C THR A 486 -45.66 -0.16 19.85
N ILE A 487 -46.75 0.07 19.15
CA ILE A 487 -47.16 1.34 18.56
C ILE A 487 -48.41 1.78 19.27
N GLU A 488 -48.41 2.93 19.90
CA GLU A 488 -49.55 3.50 20.63
C GLU A 488 -49.96 4.83 20.01
N ALA A 489 -51.20 4.96 19.65
CA ALA A 489 -51.81 6.20 19.22
C ALA A 489 -53.33 6.12 19.42
N ALA A 490 -53.97 7.21 19.83
CA ALA A 490 -55.41 7.22 20.08
C ALA A 490 -56.21 7.07 18.78
N ASN A 491 -57.22 6.21 18.81
CA ASN A 491 -58.21 6.01 17.72
C ASN A 491 -57.57 5.64 16.36
N MET A 492 -56.61 4.74 16.32
CA MET A 492 -56.03 4.24 15.07
C MET A 492 -57.11 3.59 14.19
N CYS A 493 -57.12 3.96 12.91
CA CYS A 493 -57.97 3.35 11.90
C CYS A 493 -57.17 2.52 10.89
N HIS A 494 -55.98 2.98 10.56
CA HIS A 494 -55.14 2.35 9.57
C HIS A 494 -53.64 2.53 9.92
N ILE A 495 -52.79 1.56 9.61
CA ILE A 495 -51.37 1.62 9.81
C ILE A 495 -50.63 1.15 8.56
N GLY A 496 -49.64 1.90 8.12
CA GLY A 496 -48.72 1.56 7.05
C GLY A 496 -47.28 1.65 7.51
N ILE A 497 -46.43 0.75 7.02
CA ILE A 497 -44.97 0.77 7.22
C ILE A 497 -44.33 0.92 5.85
N TYR A 498 -43.38 1.83 5.76
CA TYR A 498 -42.71 2.21 4.52
C TYR A 498 -41.19 2.18 4.71
N ASN A 499 -40.47 1.83 3.63
CA ASN A 499 -39.05 2.11 3.59
C ASN A 499 -38.78 3.60 3.30
N LEU A 500 -37.52 4.01 3.33
CA LEU A 500 -37.12 5.40 3.09
C LEU A 500 -37.42 5.87 1.65
N LEU A 501 -37.62 4.98 0.71
CA LEU A 501 -38.00 5.31 -0.68
C LEU A 501 -39.52 5.57 -0.81
N GLY A 502 -40.29 5.46 0.29
CA GLY A 502 -41.74 5.60 0.30
C GLY A 502 -42.47 4.35 -0.20
N GLU A 503 -41.79 3.25 -0.42
CA GLU A 503 -42.36 1.99 -0.80
C GLU A 503 -43.08 1.38 0.40
N LYS A 504 -44.35 1.01 0.21
CA LYS A 504 -45.18 0.40 1.25
C LYS A 504 -44.79 -1.06 1.45
N LEU A 505 -44.27 -1.37 2.63
CA LEU A 505 -43.83 -2.71 3.03
C LEU A 505 -44.91 -3.47 3.79
N PHE A 506 -45.81 -2.75 4.50
CA PHE A 506 -46.90 -3.32 5.26
C PHE A 506 -48.06 -2.35 5.32
N GLU A 507 -49.29 -2.88 5.37
CA GLU A 507 -50.52 -2.13 5.55
C GLU A 507 -51.56 -2.98 6.29
N SER A 508 -52.24 -2.39 7.26
CA SER A 508 -53.32 -3.06 7.97
C SER A 508 -54.37 -2.07 8.49
N VAL A 509 -55.58 -2.53 8.61
CA VAL A 509 -56.61 -1.82 9.40
C VAL A 509 -56.27 -2.01 10.88
N ALA A 510 -56.15 -0.93 11.61
CA ALA A 510 -55.96 -0.93 13.05
C ALA A 510 -57.30 -0.58 13.75
N SER A 511 -57.59 -1.27 14.84
CA SER A 511 -58.75 -0.96 15.68
C SER A 511 -58.31 -0.89 17.14
N GLY A 512 -58.36 0.30 17.72
CA GLY A 512 -57.93 0.56 19.11
C GLY A 512 -56.74 1.50 19.18
N ASP A 513 -56.12 1.58 20.36
CA ASP A 513 -55.08 2.55 20.67
C ASP A 513 -53.66 1.92 20.70
N VAL A 514 -53.55 0.59 20.51
CA VAL A 514 -52.28 -0.16 20.55
C VAL A 514 -52.22 -1.14 19.40
N PHE A 515 -51.10 -1.14 18.70
CA PHE A 515 -50.76 -2.08 17.64
C PHE A 515 -49.35 -2.66 17.85
N ASN A 516 -49.19 -3.98 17.72
CA ASN A 516 -47.90 -4.63 17.84
C ASN A 516 -47.44 -5.13 16.47
N TYR A 517 -46.20 -4.84 16.11
CA TYR A 517 -45.60 -5.28 14.86
C TYR A 517 -44.23 -5.93 15.10
N ASP A 518 -43.87 -6.90 14.26
CA ASP A 518 -42.61 -7.62 14.37
C ASP A 518 -41.74 -7.31 13.15
N PHE A 519 -40.64 -6.61 13.39
CA PHE A 519 -39.64 -6.22 12.39
C PHE A 519 -38.52 -7.25 12.22
N SER A 520 -38.57 -8.43 12.89
CA SER A 520 -37.49 -9.42 12.84
C SER A 520 -37.18 -9.98 11.44
N GLY A 521 -38.06 -9.73 10.45
CA GLY A 521 -37.85 -10.09 9.05
C GLY A 521 -37.39 -8.93 8.16
N PHE A 522 -37.11 -7.77 8.74
CA PHE A 522 -36.69 -6.58 8.02
C PHE A 522 -35.17 -6.44 8.13
N GLU A 523 -34.56 -5.88 7.11
CA GLU A 523 -33.12 -5.52 7.16
C GLU A 523 -32.88 -4.40 8.17
N ASN A 524 -31.65 -4.32 8.70
CA ASN A 524 -31.26 -3.23 9.59
C ASN A 524 -31.40 -1.90 8.83
N GLY A 525 -32.09 -0.94 9.44
CA GLY A 525 -32.35 0.32 8.76
C GLY A 525 -33.44 1.15 9.43
N LEU A 526 -33.78 2.27 8.80
CA LEU A 526 -34.81 3.18 9.25
C LEU A 526 -36.10 2.94 8.44
N TYR A 527 -37.22 2.85 9.15
CA TYR A 527 -38.54 2.62 8.55
C TYR A 527 -39.53 3.66 9.05
N LEU A 528 -40.46 4.06 8.20
CA LEU A 528 -41.53 5.00 8.54
C LEU A 528 -42.79 4.24 8.89
N ILE A 529 -43.35 4.51 10.07
CA ILE A 529 -44.67 4.08 10.47
C ILE A 529 -45.65 5.27 10.26
N ARG A 530 -46.70 5.06 9.47
CA ARG A 530 -47.79 6.02 9.23
C ARG A 530 -49.08 5.48 9.77
N ILE A 531 -49.74 6.24 10.65
CA ILE A 531 -51.02 5.90 11.24
C ILE A 531 -52.05 6.90 10.77
N GLU A 532 -53.17 6.38 10.31
CA GLU A 532 -54.37 7.19 10.10
C GLU A 532 -55.30 6.99 11.30
N THR A 533 -55.69 8.10 11.91
CA THR A 533 -56.71 8.17 12.94
C THR A 533 -57.99 8.75 12.34
N LYS A 534 -59.06 8.83 13.10
CA LYS A 534 -60.29 9.45 12.63
C LYS A 534 -60.17 10.91 12.25
N ASN A 535 -59.16 11.61 12.80
CA ASN A 535 -59.03 13.05 12.69
C ASN A 535 -57.69 13.50 12.09
N ASP A 536 -56.64 12.65 12.18
CA ASP A 536 -55.29 13.03 11.83
C ASP A 536 -54.49 11.88 11.20
N ILE A 537 -53.40 12.22 10.53
CA ILE A 537 -52.36 11.31 10.11
C ILE A 537 -51.12 11.51 10.99
N LEU A 538 -50.66 10.46 11.64
CA LEU A 538 -49.48 10.46 12.50
C LEU A 538 -48.36 9.65 11.84
N THR A 539 -47.15 10.11 11.96
CA THR A 539 -45.99 9.39 11.42
C THR A 539 -44.84 9.35 12.46
N LYS A 540 -44.11 8.26 12.48
CA LYS A 540 -42.91 8.12 13.32
C LYS A 540 -41.92 7.15 12.72
N PHE A 541 -40.64 7.46 12.86
CA PHE A 541 -39.60 6.54 12.45
C PHE A 541 -39.33 5.47 13.50
N VAL A 542 -38.96 4.28 13.03
CA VAL A 542 -38.45 3.19 13.82
C VAL A 542 -37.11 2.72 13.24
N THR A 543 -36.10 2.60 14.07
CA THR A 543 -34.81 2.05 13.71
C THR A 543 -34.80 0.55 14.02
N VAL A 544 -34.53 -0.28 13.02
CA VAL A 544 -34.35 -1.73 13.12
C VAL A 544 -32.84 -2.00 13.14
N MET A 545 -32.34 -2.73 14.15
CA MET A 545 -30.93 -3.06 14.37
C MET A 545 -30.69 -4.58 14.35
#